data_5cb9928501434bbcf7cd2ffcbad0858e
#
_entry.id   5cb9928501434bbcf7cd2ffcbad0858e
#
_cell.length_a   1.000
_cell.length_b   1.000
_cell.length_c   1.000
_cell.angle_alpha   90.00
_cell.angle_beta   90.00
_cell.angle_gamma   90.00
#
_symmetry.space_group_name_H-M   'P 1'
#
loop_
_entity.id
_entity.type
_entity.pdbx_description
1 polymer ?
#
loop_
_entity_poly.entity_id
_entity_poly.type
_entity_poly.pdbx_seq_one_letter_code
_entity_poly.pdbx_strand_id
1 'polypeptide(L)'
;KYGVVAVAAGDGLAAVFRDLGADGVISGGQTMNPSTDDILREIDATPAEVVFVLPNNKNIIMAAEQCVRLVEGKQVVVLPTKTIPQGISALMVMDPEAEVEDNRAAMAEAIGRVHTSEITYAARDSDFDGFAIKRGDYLALTEHQLFGTDRKLEKLLRRLAEAEAQQSAEFINIFYGEDVSEKEAQKALKLFTECLSLIHISEPTRPY
;
A
#
# COMPACT_ATOMS: atom_id res chain seq x y z
N LYS A 1 -18.22 13.25 -11.93
CA LYS A 1 -18.26 12.03 -12.74
C LYS A 1 -17.63 10.87 -11.99
N TYR A 2 -16.43 11.03 -11.42
CA TYR A 2 -15.68 9.99 -10.72
C TYR A 2 -15.62 10.22 -9.23
N GLY A 3 -15.60 9.13 -8.47
CA GLY A 3 -15.27 9.09 -7.05
C GLY A 3 -14.27 7.96 -6.77
N VAL A 4 -13.53 8.08 -5.69
CA VAL A 4 -12.55 7.08 -5.26
C VAL A 4 -12.80 6.70 -3.81
N VAL A 5 -12.90 5.40 -3.58
CA VAL A 5 -12.98 4.78 -2.26
C VAL A 5 -11.75 3.93 -2.03
N ALA A 6 -10.99 4.23 -0.99
CA ALA A 6 -9.79 3.48 -0.63
C ALA A 6 -9.93 2.79 0.72
N VAL A 7 -9.27 1.65 0.89
CA VAL A 7 -9.12 1.02 2.20
C VAL A 7 -7.74 1.34 2.76
N ALA A 8 -7.69 1.82 3.99
CA ALA A 8 -6.45 2.14 4.66
C ALA A 8 -6.56 1.93 6.18
N ALA A 9 -5.46 1.52 6.81
CA ALA A 9 -5.36 1.43 8.27
C ALA A 9 -4.71 2.70 8.83
N GLY A 10 -5.31 3.21 9.90
CA GLY A 10 -4.80 4.38 10.62
C GLY A 10 -5.11 5.73 9.97
N ASP A 11 -5.16 6.76 10.82
CA ASP A 11 -5.58 8.09 10.42
C ASP A 11 -4.61 8.77 9.45
N GLY A 12 -3.33 8.46 9.56
CA GLY A 12 -2.30 9.05 8.70
C GLY A 12 -2.42 8.58 7.25
N LEU A 13 -2.59 7.26 6.99
CA LEU A 13 -2.86 6.77 5.63
C LEU A 13 -4.18 7.27 5.09
N ALA A 14 -5.21 7.32 5.96
CA ALA A 14 -6.49 7.88 5.57
C ALA A 14 -6.37 9.35 5.15
N ALA A 15 -5.56 10.14 5.86
CA ALA A 15 -5.26 11.52 5.49
C ALA A 15 -4.55 11.60 4.13
N VAL A 16 -3.53 10.76 3.91
CA VAL A 16 -2.81 10.71 2.61
C VAL A 16 -3.78 10.43 1.46
N PHE A 17 -4.67 9.44 1.58
CA PHE A 17 -5.64 9.16 0.52
C PHE A 17 -6.62 10.30 0.28
N ARG A 18 -7.11 10.97 1.35
CA ARG A 18 -7.99 12.13 1.22
C ARG A 18 -7.28 13.32 0.57
N ASP A 19 -6.04 13.57 0.95
CA ASP A 19 -5.21 14.66 0.37
C ASP A 19 -4.93 14.42 -1.11
N LEU A 20 -4.85 13.16 -1.54
CA LEU A 20 -4.73 12.77 -2.94
C LEU A 20 -6.05 12.78 -3.70
N GLY A 21 -7.18 13.05 -3.04
CA GLY A 21 -8.49 13.18 -3.67
C GLY A 21 -9.41 11.96 -3.55
N ALA A 22 -9.15 11.03 -2.62
CA ALA A 22 -10.12 9.98 -2.31
C ALA A 22 -11.35 10.58 -1.60
N ASP A 23 -12.54 10.27 -2.09
CA ASP A 23 -13.83 10.72 -1.54
C ASP A 23 -14.19 9.98 -0.27
N GLY A 24 -13.88 8.68 -0.23
CA GLY A 24 -14.12 7.81 0.89
C GLY A 24 -12.87 7.02 1.30
N VAL A 25 -12.66 6.88 2.62
CA VAL A 25 -11.61 6.00 3.14
C VAL A 25 -12.20 5.10 4.22
N ILE A 26 -12.17 3.80 3.94
CA ILE A 26 -12.65 2.75 4.84
C ILE A 26 -11.50 2.32 5.74
N SER A 27 -11.72 2.33 7.05
CA SER A 27 -10.75 1.79 7.99
C SER A 27 -10.66 0.28 7.85
N GLY A 28 -9.46 -0.21 7.54
CA GLY A 28 -9.20 -1.63 7.38
C GLY A 28 -7.74 -1.88 7.02
N GLY A 29 -7.28 -3.09 7.28
CA GLY A 29 -5.88 -3.46 7.03
C GLY A 29 -5.63 -4.92 7.32
N GLN A 30 -4.39 -5.27 7.68
CA GLN A 30 -3.97 -6.66 7.83
C GLN A 30 -4.71 -7.44 8.92
N THR A 31 -5.21 -6.78 9.96
CA THR A 31 -5.87 -7.40 11.13
C THR A 31 -7.38 -7.22 11.16
N MET A 32 -7.92 -6.24 10.43
CA MET A 32 -9.36 -5.98 10.33
C MET A 32 -9.73 -5.69 8.89
N ASN A 33 -10.31 -6.70 8.23
CA ASN A 33 -10.83 -6.52 6.89
C ASN A 33 -12.24 -5.91 6.98
N PRO A 34 -12.54 -4.84 6.22
CA PRO A 34 -13.90 -4.33 6.11
C PRO A 34 -14.81 -5.40 5.51
N SER A 35 -16.04 -5.43 5.96
CA SER A 35 -17.07 -6.29 5.36
C SER A 35 -17.50 -5.75 3.99
N THR A 36 -18.16 -6.59 3.20
CA THR A 36 -18.80 -6.15 1.95
C THR A 36 -19.78 -5.02 2.20
N ASP A 37 -20.54 -5.06 3.31
CA ASP A 37 -21.48 -4.01 3.69
C ASP A 37 -20.80 -2.67 4.01
N ASP A 38 -19.60 -2.69 4.61
CA ASP A 38 -18.84 -1.47 4.87
C ASP A 38 -18.39 -0.83 3.56
N ILE A 39 -17.93 -1.65 2.61
CA ILE A 39 -17.51 -1.18 1.28
C ILE A 39 -18.71 -0.63 0.51
N LEU A 40 -19.85 -1.34 0.50
CA LEU A 40 -21.08 -0.89 -0.14
C LEU A 40 -21.55 0.45 0.41
N ARG A 41 -21.59 0.59 1.72
CA ARG A 41 -22.01 1.84 2.37
C ARG A 41 -21.16 3.03 1.92
N GLU A 42 -19.86 2.86 1.81
CA GLU A 42 -18.96 3.94 1.38
C GLU A 42 -19.12 4.25 -0.11
N ILE A 43 -19.31 3.22 -0.96
CA ILE A 43 -19.60 3.41 -2.38
C ILE A 43 -20.92 4.17 -2.55
N ASP A 44 -21.96 3.81 -1.82
CA ASP A 44 -23.27 4.46 -1.89
C ASP A 44 -23.21 5.92 -1.41
N ALA A 45 -22.43 6.18 -0.38
CA ALA A 45 -22.24 7.52 0.16
C ALA A 45 -21.43 8.44 -0.76
N THR A 46 -20.61 7.88 -1.65
CA THR A 46 -19.78 8.65 -2.59
C THR A 46 -20.64 9.28 -3.69
N PRO A 47 -20.69 10.62 -3.84
CA PRO A 47 -21.57 11.31 -4.79
C PRO A 47 -21.00 11.31 -6.22
N ALA A 48 -20.86 10.12 -6.82
CA ALA A 48 -20.29 9.95 -8.15
C ALA A 48 -21.07 8.89 -8.94
N GLU A 49 -21.03 9.00 -10.27
CA GLU A 49 -21.63 8.03 -11.20
C GLU A 49 -20.76 6.80 -11.37
N VAL A 50 -19.44 6.99 -11.30
CA VAL A 50 -18.43 5.92 -11.37
C VAL A 50 -17.56 5.99 -10.13
N VAL A 51 -17.42 4.88 -9.42
CA VAL A 51 -16.60 4.79 -8.22
C VAL A 51 -15.47 3.79 -8.44
N PHE A 52 -14.24 4.27 -8.37
CA PHE A 52 -13.05 3.44 -8.32
C PHE A 52 -12.80 2.98 -6.89
N VAL A 53 -12.59 1.68 -6.69
CA VAL A 53 -12.32 1.09 -5.38
C VAL A 53 -10.88 0.60 -5.34
N LEU A 54 -10.13 1.04 -4.33
CA LEU A 54 -8.74 0.67 -4.06
C LEU A 54 -8.68 -0.16 -2.77
N PRO A 55 -8.74 -1.50 -2.85
CA PRO A 55 -8.75 -2.38 -1.67
C PRO A 55 -7.46 -2.35 -0.85
N ASN A 56 -6.31 -2.12 -1.50
CA ASN A 56 -4.97 -2.03 -0.90
C ASN A 56 -4.54 -3.24 -0.04
N ASN A 57 -5.27 -4.34 -0.19
CA ASN A 57 -5.00 -5.60 0.48
C ASN A 57 -5.61 -6.75 -0.34
N LYS A 58 -4.81 -7.78 -0.61
CA LYS A 58 -5.26 -8.95 -1.38
C LYS A 58 -6.50 -9.63 -0.82
N ASN A 59 -6.68 -9.62 0.50
CA ASN A 59 -7.81 -10.26 1.17
C ASN A 59 -9.11 -9.46 1.03
N ILE A 60 -9.04 -8.18 0.68
CA ILE A 60 -10.19 -7.29 0.54
C ILE A 60 -10.67 -7.23 -0.91
N ILE A 61 -9.81 -7.55 -1.89
CA ILE A 61 -10.15 -7.49 -3.32
C ILE A 61 -11.44 -8.25 -3.63
N MET A 62 -11.57 -9.48 -3.12
CA MET A 62 -12.75 -10.32 -3.37
C MET A 62 -14.04 -9.68 -2.81
N ALA A 63 -13.99 -9.09 -1.62
CA ALA A 63 -15.13 -8.40 -1.03
C ALA A 63 -15.51 -7.16 -1.86
N ALA A 64 -14.52 -6.40 -2.33
CA ALA A 64 -14.74 -5.26 -3.21
C ALA A 64 -15.36 -5.68 -4.56
N GLU A 65 -14.89 -6.76 -5.16
CA GLU A 65 -15.45 -7.30 -6.41
C GLU A 65 -16.89 -7.79 -6.26
N GLN A 66 -17.27 -8.28 -5.08
CA GLN A 66 -18.67 -8.64 -4.80
C GLN A 66 -19.58 -7.40 -4.83
N CYS A 67 -19.09 -6.24 -4.39
CA CYS A 67 -19.86 -5.00 -4.40
C CYS A 67 -20.27 -4.57 -5.81
N VAL A 68 -19.46 -4.87 -6.84
CA VAL A 68 -19.76 -4.52 -8.23
C VAL A 68 -21.14 -5.00 -8.68
N ARG A 69 -21.57 -6.16 -8.17
CA ARG A 69 -22.85 -6.79 -8.53
C ARG A 69 -24.03 -6.33 -7.65
N LEU A 70 -23.73 -5.69 -6.53
CA LEU A 70 -24.73 -5.34 -5.52
C LEU A 70 -25.10 -3.84 -5.57
N VAL A 71 -24.23 -3.01 -6.15
CA VAL A 71 -24.48 -1.58 -6.29
C VAL A 71 -25.46 -1.32 -7.42
N GLU A 72 -26.49 -0.53 -7.16
CA GLU A 72 -27.46 -0.06 -8.14
C GLU A 72 -27.25 1.43 -8.46
N GLY A 73 -27.40 1.79 -9.73
CA GLY A 73 -27.35 3.19 -10.18
C GLY A 73 -25.97 3.81 -10.28
N LYS A 74 -24.91 3.06 -10.00
CA LYS A 74 -23.51 3.51 -10.17
C LYS A 74 -22.68 2.43 -10.85
N GLN A 75 -21.67 2.84 -11.60
CA GLN A 75 -20.63 1.94 -12.08
C GLN A 75 -19.52 1.82 -11.03
N VAL A 76 -19.16 0.61 -10.65
CA VAL A 76 -18.06 0.34 -9.71
C VAL A 76 -16.92 -0.32 -10.46
N VAL A 77 -15.72 0.23 -10.31
CA VAL A 77 -14.48 -0.28 -10.91
C VAL A 77 -13.50 -0.61 -9.80
N VAL A 78 -13.25 -1.90 -9.56
CA VAL A 78 -12.27 -2.34 -8.58
C VAL A 78 -10.90 -2.44 -9.24
N LEU A 79 -9.91 -1.71 -8.70
CA LEU A 79 -8.51 -1.83 -9.06
C LEU A 79 -7.87 -2.85 -8.11
N PRO A 80 -7.18 -3.89 -8.60
CA PRO A 80 -6.67 -4.98 -7.76
C PRO A 80 -5.41 -4.57 -6.99
N THR A 81 -5.47 -3.47 -6.26
CA THR A 81 -4.38 -3.00 -5.40
C THR A 81 -4.20 -3.93 -4.20
N LYS A 82 -3.00 -4.41 -4.00
CA LYS A 82 -2.64 -5.35 -2.93
C LYS A 82 -1.90 -4.68 -1.78
N THR A 83 -1.40 -3.47 -2.00
CA THR A 83 -0.61 -2.70 -1.05
C THR A 83 -1.01 -1.22 -1.08
N ILE A 84 -0.72 -0.51 0.00
CA ILE A 84 -0.94 0.94 0.11
C ILE A 84 -0.19 1.72 -0.98
N PRO A 85 1.11 1.47 -1.25
CA PRO A 85 1.82 2.16 -2.33
C PRO A 85 1.17 1.96 -3.71
N GLN A 86 0.62 0.78 -3.99
CA GLN A 86 -0.13 0.54 -5.23
C GLN A 86 -1.38 1.41 -5.33
N GLY A 87 -2.13 1.54 -4.22
CA GLY A 87 -3.30 2.41 -4.18
C GLY A 87 -2.96 3.88 -4.37
N ILE A 88 -1.90 4.35 -3.74
CA ILE A 88 -1.41 5.72 -3.90
C ILE A 88 -1.02 5.98 -5.36
N SER A 89 -0.22 5.09 -5.97
CA SER A 89 0.21 5.24 -7.36
C SER A 89 -0.96 5.21 -8.33
N ALA A 90 -1.95 4.35 -8.11
CA ALA A 90 -3.16 4.32 -8.91
C ALA A 90 -3.95 5.63 -8.84
N LEU A 91 -4.12 6.17 -7.62
CA LEU A 91 -4.87 7.41 -7.42
C LEU A 91 -4.16 8.62 -8.05
N MET A 92 -2.84 8.67 -8.00
CA MET A 92 -2.05 9.77 -8.56
C MET A 92 -2.13 9.90 -10.09
N VAL A 93 -2.45 8.83 -10.80
CA VAL A 93 -2.56 8.85 -12.28
C VAL A 93 -3.98 8.98 -12.78
N MET A 94 -4.97 9.02 -11.88
CA MET A 94 -6.37 9.20 -12.27
C MET A 94 -6.59 10.59 -12.89
N ASP A 95 -7.14 10.61 -14.09
CA ASP A 95 -7.51 11.83 -14.78
C ASP A 95 -9.04 12.01 -14.75
N PRO A 96 -9.57 13.05 -14.09
CA PRO A 96 -11.01 13.29 -14.02
C PRO A 96 -11.66 13.57 -15.39
N GLU A 97 -10.89 13.96 -16.41
CA GLU A 97 -11.38 14.25 -17.73
C GLU A 97 -11.32 13.04 -18.70
N ALA A 98 -10.54 12.01 -18.36
CA ALA A 98 -10.41 10.81 -19.19
C ALA A 98 -11.64 9.89 -19.10
N GLU A 99 -11.80 8.99 -20.07
CA GLU A 99 -12.85 7.98 -20.02
C GLU A 99 -12.54 6.88 -18.98
N VAL A 100 -13.58 6.15 -18.55
CA VAL A 100 -13.48 5.14 -17.50
C VAL A 100 -12.41 4.07 -17.80
N GLU A 101 -12.41 3.57 -19.03
CA GLU A 101 -11.47 2.51 -19.42
C GLU A 101 -10.04 3.03 -19.56
N ASP A 102 -9.85 4.28 -19.95
CA ASP A 102 -8.53 4.92 -20.02
C ASP A 102 -7.96 5.09 -18.60
N ASN A 103 -8.77 5.57 -17.66
CA ASN A 103 -8.39 5.63 -16.24
C ASN A 103 -8.08 4.26 -15.67
N ARG A 104 -8.94 3.28 -15.94
CA ARG A 104 -8.72 1.90 -15.49
C ARG A 104 -7.40 1.33 -16.02
N ALA A 105 -7.09 1.57 -17.29
CA ALA A 105 -5.85 1.11 -17.90
C ALA A 105 -4.62 1.83 -17.30
N ALA A 106 -4.65 3.15 -17.18
CA ALA A 106 -3.58 3.94 -16.60
C ALA A 106 -3.31 3.57 -15.13
N MET A 107 -4.37 3.42 -14.33
CA MET A 107 -4.26 3.01 -12.94
C MET A 107 -3.72 1.59 -12.81
N ALA A 108 -4.16 0.64 -13.66
CA ALA A 108 -3.64 -0.74 -13.66
C ALA A 108 -2.16 -0.79 -14.05
N GLU A 109 -1.73 0.02 -15.01
CA GLU A 109 -0.32 0.15 -15.39
C GLU A 109 0.52 0.71 -14.23
N ALA A 110 0.04 1.76 -13.57
CA ALA A 110 0.70 2.35 -12.41
C ALA A 110 0.87 1.32 -11.26
N ILE A 111 -0.18 0.53 -10.97
CA ILE A 111 -0.12 -0.57 -9.99
C ILE A 111 0.98 -1.56 -10.34
N GLY A 112 1.10 -1.93 -11.61
CA GLY A 112 2.09 -2.90 -12.08
C GLY A 112 3.54 -2.44 -11.99
N ARG A 113 3.78 -1.14 -11.86
CA ARG A 113 5.13 -0.54 -11.71
C ARG A 113 5.59 -0.44 -10.26
N VAL A 114 4.68 -0.64 -9.29
CA VAL A 114 5.00 -0.49 -7.87
C VAL A 114 5.56 -1.79 -7.30
N HIS A 115 6.74 -1.71 -6.72
CA HIS A 115 7.33 -2.74 -5.88
C HIS A 115 7.16 -2.36 -4.41
N THR A 116 6.62 -3.28 -3.62
CA THR A 116 6.37 -3.04 -2.20
C THR A 116 7.20 -3.98 -1.35
N SER A 117 7.97 -3.40 -0.42
CA SER A 117 8.67 -4.14 0.62
C SER A 117 8.11 -3.75 1.98
N GLU A 118 7.87 -4.74 2.82
CA GLU A 118 7.36 -4.57 4.17
C GLU A 118 8.37 -5.09 5.17
N ILE A 119 8.58 -4.34 6.26
CA ILE A 119 9.42 -4.77 7.36
C ILE A 119 8.56 -4.90 8.62
N THR A 120 8.65 -6.05 9.24
CA THR A 120 7.97 -6.36 10.47
C THR A 120 8.89 -7.16 11.40
N TYR A 121 8.40 -7.56 12.54
CA TYR A 121 9.14 -8.41 13.47
C TYR A 121 8.35 -9.68 13.84
N ALA A 122 9.06 -10.74 14.14
CA ALA A 122 8.44 -12.01 14.50
C ALA A 122 7.86 -11.97 15.92
N ALA A 123 6.55 -12.17 16.03
CA ALA A 123 5.85 -12.26 17.33
C ALA A 123 6.17 -13.56 18.07
N ARG A 124 6.61 -14.59 17.37
CA ARG A 124 6.92 -15.93 17.91
C ARG A 124 7.99 -16.61 17.07
N ASP A 125 8.58 -17.67 17.63
CA ASP A 125 9.46 -18.56 16.87
C ASP A 125 8.64 -19.26 15.78
N SER A 126 9.17 -19.34 14.58
CA SER A 126 8.56 -20.03 13.45
C SER A 126 9.62 -20.53 12.47
N ASP A 127 9.20 -21.42 11.59
CA ASP A 127 9.96 -21.79 10.39
C ASP A 127 9.14 -21.32 9.18
N PHE A 128 9.77 -20.61 8.29
CA PHE A 128 9.13 -20.11 7.08
C PHE A 128 10.06 -20.35 5.88
N ASP A 129 9.66 -21.19 4.96
CA ASP A 129 10.41 -21.55 3.76
C ASP A 129 11.88 -21.97 4.04
N GLY A 130 12.11 -22.70 5.16
CA GLY A 130 13.43 -23.14 5.57
C GLY A 130 14.27 -22.10 6.33
N PHE A 131 13.70 -20.94 6.64
CA PHE A 131 14.30 -19.94 7.50
C PHE A 131 13.82 -20.14 8.94
N ALA A 132 14.75 -20.44 9.83
CA ALA A 132 14.49 -20.47 11.27
C ALA A 132 14.38 -19.03 11.78
N ILE A 133 13.16 -18.60 12.10
CA ILE A 133 12.84 -17.26 12.58
C ILE A 133 12.67 -17.32 14.10
N LYS A 134 13.35 -16.45 14.82
CA LYS A 134 13.21 -16.31 16.26
C LYS A 134 12.32 -15.12 16.60
N ARG A 135 11.59 -15.22 17.71
CA ARG A 135 10.83 -14.11 18.25
C ARG A 135 11.71 -12.87 18.39
N GLY A 136 11.24 -11.75 17.84
CA GLY A 136 11.94 -10.48 17.83
C GLY A 136 12.92 -10.29 16.68
N ASP A 137 13.12 -11.28 15.81
CA ASP A 137 13.85 -11.07 14.57
C ASP A 137 13.04 -10.19 13.64
N TYR A 138 13.72 -9.29 12.91
CA TYR A 138 13.11 -8.51 11.85
C TYR A 138 12.96 -9.36 10.59
N LEU A 139 11.86 -9.15 9.91
CA LEU A 139 11.49 -9.82 8.66
C LEU A 139 11.32 -8.76 7.58
N ALA A 140 11.94 -8.97 6.43
CA ALA A 140 11.62 -8.21 5.23
C ALA A 140 10.83 -9.09 4.26
N LEU A 141 9.69 -8.60 3.81
CA LEU A 141 8.84 -9.21 2.81
C LEU A 141 8.89 -8.33 1.55
N THR A 142 9.12 -8.92 0.39
CA THR A 142 9.03 -8.22 -0.89
C THR A 142 7.95 -8.90 -1.71
N GLU A 143 6.96 -8.15 -2.18
CA GLU A 143 5.78 -8.69 -2.88
C GLU A 143 5.11 -9.84 -2.10
N HIS A 144 5.02 -9.69 -0.77
CA HIS A 144 4.48 -10.67 0.18
C HIS A 144 5.29 -11.98 0.31
N GLN A 145 6.49 -12.04 -0.27
CA GLN A 145 7.42 -13.17 -0.10
C GLN A 145 8.54 -12.80 0.86
N LEU A 146 9.00 -13.76 1.64
CA LEU A 146 10.10 -13.52 2.57
C LEU A 146 11.39 -13.22 1.80
N PHE A 147 11.87 -11.99 1.90
CA PHE A 147 13.17 -11.57 1.37
C PHE A 147 14.31 -12.01 2.29
N GLY A 148 14.14 -11.87 3.59
CA GLY A 148 15.14 -12.26 4.57
C GLY A 148 14.78 -11.86 5.99
N THR A 149 15.64 -12.29 6.91
CA THR A 149 15.54 -12.01 8.34
C THR A 149 16.88 -11.54 8.89
N ASP A 150 16.85 -10.73 9.93
CA ASP A 150 18.04 -10.39 10.74
C ASP A 150 17.59 -9.90 12.13
N ARG A 151 18.44 -10.09 13.14
CA ARG A 151 18.22 -9.49 14.46
C ARG A 151 18.49 -7.99 14.50
N LYS A 152 19.25 -7.48 13.53
CA LYS A 152 19.59 -6.06 13.41
C LYS A 152 18.85 -5.46 12.22
N LEU A 153 17.90 -4.58 12.52
CA LEU A 153 17.13 -3.86 11.49
C LEU A 153 18.03 -3.21 10.45
N GLU A 154 19.08 -2.55 10.85
CA GLU A 154 20.00 -1.86 9.93
C GLU A 154 20.63 -2.79 8.90
N LYS A 155 21.01 -4.02 9.30
CA LYS A 155 21.57 -5.00 8.37
C LYS A 155 20.54 -5.47 7.34
N LEU A 156 19.30 -5.69 7.80
CA LEU A 156 18.21 -6.11 6.94
C LEU A 156 17.84 -5.00 5.94
N LEU A 157 17.75 -3.76 6.42
CA LEU A 157 17.49 -2.59 5.58
C LEU A 157 18.58 -2.38 4.53
N ARG A 158 19.86 -2.56 4.89
CA ARG A 158 20.96 -2.44 3.94
C ARG A 158 20.88 -3.48 2.83
N ARG A 159 20.62 -4.74 3.19
CA ARG A 159 20.42 -5.82 2.21
C ARG A 159 19.24 -5.52 1.27
N LEU A 160 18.16 -4.98 1.82
CA LEU A 160 16.99 -4.60 1.05
C LEU A 160 17.30 -3.43 0.11
N ALA A 161 17.98 -2.40 0.61
CA ALA A 161 18.38 -1.24 -0.20
C ALA A 161 19.30 -1.66 -1.37
N GLU A 162 20.24 -2.57 -1.12
CA GLU A 162 21.13 -3.09 -2.16
C GLU A 162 20.34 -3.89 -3.21
N ALA A 163 19.32 -4.63 -2.82
CA ALA A 163 18.46 -5.36 -3.75
C ALA A 163 17.59 -4.41 -4.59
N GLU A 164 17.00 -3.39 -3.99
CA GLU A 164 16.18 -2.39 -4.68
C GLU A 164 17.00 -1.55 -5.68
N ALA A 165 18.29 -1.29 -5.40
CA ALA A 165 19.18 -0.60 -6.34
C ALA A 165 19.31 -1.34 -7.69
N GLN A 166 19.15 -2.66 -7.69
CA GLN A 166 19.18 -3.47 -8.91
C GLN A 166 17.89 -3.37 -9.75
N GLN A 167 16.81 -2.86 -9.14
CA GLN A 167 15.50 -2.77 -9.80
C GLN A 167 15.29 -1.44 -10.51
N SER A 168 16.27 -0.54 -10.50
CA SER A 168 16.21 0.77 -11.17
C SER A 168 15.01 1.61 -10.71
N ALA A 169 14.68 1.56 -9.41
CA ALA A 169 13.60 2.37 -8.85
C ALA A 169 13.90 3.87 -9.04
N GLU A 170 12.94 4.61 -9.57
CA GLU A 170 13.04 6.07 -9.75
C GLU A 170 12.65 6.82 -8.48
N PHE A 171 11.70 6.26 -7.72
CA PHE A 171 11.17 6.81 -6.47
C PHE A 171 11.10 5.75 -5.39
N ILE A 172 11.42 6.16 -4.17
CA ILE A 172 11.19 5.36 -2.97
C ILE A 172 10.39 6.17 -1.96
N ASN A 173 9.28 5.61 -1.51
CA ASN A 173 8.49 6.14 -0.42
C ASN A 173 8.66 5.26 0.79
N ILE A 174 8.98 5.84 1.92
CA ILE A 174 9.13 5.13 3.20
C ILE A 174 7.98 5.51 4.11
N PHE A 175 7.17 4.52 4.48
CA PHE A 175 6.11 4.63 5.48
C PHE A 175 6.56 3.93 6.75
N TYR A 176 6.23 4.49 7.91
CA TYR A 176 6.56 3.88 9.19
C TYR A 176 5.37 3.85 10.13
N GLY A 177 5.23 2.74 10.86
CA GLY A 177 4.14 2.51 11.79
C GLY A 177 4.30 3.22 13.12
N GLU A 178 3.30 3.11 13.96
CA GLU A 178 3.23 3.73 15.28
C GLU A 178 4.38 3.34 16.21
N ASP A 179 4.84 2.08 16.09
CA ASP A 179 5.94 1.52 16.88
C ASP A 179 7.33 2.02 16.48
N VAL A 180 7.44 2.78 15.40
CA VAL A 180 8.69 3.30 14.87
C VAL A 180 8.79 4.79 15.13
N SER A 181 9.88 5.23 15.75
CA SER A 181 10.14 6.65 15.96
C SER A 181 10.57 7.34 14.66
N GLU A 182 10.27 8.62 14.53
CA GLU A 182 10.73 9.44 13.41
C GLU A 182 12.25 9.36 13.22
N LYS A 183 13.02 9.32 14.31
CA LYS A 183 14.48 9.18 14.28
C LYS A 183 14.93 7.87 13.64
N GLU A 184 14.21 6.77 13.86
CA GLU A 184 14.49 5.47 13.25
C GLU A 184 14.11 5.50 11.77
N ALA A 185 12.99 6.11 11.42
CA ALA A 185 12.58 6.30 10.04
C ALA A 185 13.58 7.15 9.25
N GLN A 186 14.10 8.23 9.84
CA GLN A 186 15.15 9.06 9.24
C GLN A 186 16.48 8.31 9.05
N LYS A 187 16.83 7.39 9.95
CA LYS A 187 17.99 6.52 9.76
C LYS A 187 17.80 5.57 8.58
N ALA A 188 16.59 5.00 8.43
CA ALA A 188 16.27 4.16 7.28
C ALA A 188 16.38 4.96 5.98
N LEU A 189 15.79 6.16 5.93
CA LEU A 189 15.90 7.06 4.79
C LEU A 189 17.35 7.33 4.40
N LYS A 190 18.18 7.70 5.37
CA LYS A 190 19.61 7.96 5.15
C LYS A 190 20.31 6.73 4.58
N LEU A 191 20.05 5.55 5.12
CA LEU A 191 20.64 4.30 4.66
C LEU A 191 20.27 4.01 3.20
N PHE A 192 19.00 4.16 2.83
CA PHE A 192 18.55 4.00 1.45
C PHE A 192 19.19 5.04 0.53
N THR A 193 19.29 6.31 0.97
CA THR A 193 19.95 7.38 0.21
C THR A 193 21.43 7.08 -0.04
N GLU A 194 22.11 6.50 0.93
CA GLU A 194 23.54 6.12 0.82
C GLU A 194 23.75 4.91 -0.10
N CYS A 195 22.83 3.91 -0.06
CA CYS A 195 22.95 2.69 -0.86
C CYS A 195 22.48 2.90 -2.30
N LEU A 196 21.51 3.75 -2.51
CA LEU A 196 20.90 4.01 -3.81
C LEU A 196 21.41 5.35 -4.30
N SER A 197 22.09 5.36 -5.43
CA SER A 197 22.47 6.60 -6.14
C SER A 197 21.21 7.31 -6.69
N LEU A 198 20.10 7.21 -6.00
CA LEU A 198 18.80 7.68 -6.43
C LEU A 198 18.58 9.12 -6.08
N ILE A 199 17.96 9.78 -6.99
CA ILE A 199 17.77 11.21 -7.00
C ILE A 199 16.52 11.63 -6.21
N HIS A 200 15.55 10.70 -6.02
CA HIS A 200 14.24 11.00 -5.44
C HIS A 200 13.81 9.98 -4.40
N ILE A 201 14.24 10.17 -3.16
CA ILE A 201 13.69 9.47 -2.01
C ILE A 201 12.82 10.48 -1.25
N SER A 202 11.54 10.19 -1.08
CA SER A 202 10.65 11.04 -0.30
C SER A 202 10.96 10.92 1.20
N GLU A 203 10.70 11.99 1.95
CA GLU A 203 10.82 11.93 3.40
C GLU A 203 9.91 10.85 3.99
N PRO A 204 10.34 10.17 5.08
CA PRO A 204 9.54 9.14 5.71
C PRO A 204 8.18 9.70 6.17
N THR A 205 7.11 9.05 5.81
CA THR A 205 5.76 9.43 6.18
C THR A 205 5.23 8.49 7.24
N ARG A 206 4.71 9.06 8.32
CA ARG A 206 4.03 8.32 9.40
C ARG A 206 2.54 8.27 9.13
N PRO A 207 2.05 7.19 8.52
CA PRO A 207 0.63 7.07 8.14
C PRO A 207 -0.29 6.57 9.27
N TYR A 208 0.23 6.30 10.48
CA TYR A 208 -0.55 5.74 11.59
C TYR A 208 -0.51 6.62 12.84
#